data_5533b4e3d47dcaf77c67c80f480d8844
#
_entry.id   5533b4e3d47dcaf77c67c80f480d8844
#
_cell.length_a   1.000
_cell.length_b   1.000
_cell.length_c   1.000
_cell.angle_alpha   90.00
_cell.angle_beta   90.00
_cell.angle_gamma   90.00
#
_symmetry.space_group_name_H-M   'P 1'
#
loop_
_entity.id
_entity.type
_entity.pdbx_description
1 polymer ?
#
loop_
_entity_poly.entity_id
_entity_poly.type
_entity_poly.pdbx_seq_one_letter_code
_entity_poly.pdbx_strand_id
1 'polypeptide(L)'
;MFSVYFVAFCLVFMIWALIADRLKPGLILFSCVVMMLCAGILQPKECLEGFSNKGMITVALLFLVSEGVRRSGILERIILTLLPHKHTTVTRANAKLLPTIAALSAFLNNTPVVVIFAPIIKNWARKVGLSHTKFLIPLSYATVLGGICTLIGTSTNLVVDGLIQESGREGMSMFELGKVGIIICIVGLAYLIFYSHYLLPETRETETDSRG
;
A
#
# COMPACT_ATOMS: atom_id res chain seq x y z
N MET A 1 31.53 8.62 18.91
CA MET A 1 31.81 8.46 17.47
C MET A 1 31.63 7.02 16.97
N PHE A 2 32.13 5.99 17.67
CA PHE A 2 31.99 4.57 17.29
C PHE A 2 30.51 4.19 17.02
N SER A 3 29.59 4.54 17.90
CA SER A 3 28.16 4.22 17.78
C SER A 3 27.53 4.77 16.47
N VAL A 4 27.88 5.99 16.07
CA VAL A 4 27.35 6.61 14.85
C VAL A 4 27.81 5.87 13.60
N TYR A 5 29.10 5.54 13.52
CA TYR A 5 29.64 4.79 12.38
C TYR A 5 29.07 3.37 12.31
N PHE A 6 28.89 2.72 13.46
CA PHE A 6 28.31 1.38 13.52
C PHE A 6 26.83 1.38 13.08
N VAL A 7 26.04 2.34 13.54
CA VAL A 7 24.64 2.50 13.10
C VAL A 7 24.58 2.78 11.60
N ALA A 8 25.43 3.68 11.08
CA ALA A 8 25.51 3.96 9.65
C ALA A 8 25.86 2.69 8.84
N PHE A 9 26.81 1.90 9.33
CA PHE A 9 27.18 0.61 8.73
C PHE A 9 25.97 -0.35 8.72
N CYS A 10 25.25 -0.51 9.84
CA CYS A 10 24.07 -1.36 9.92
C CYS A 10 22.97 -0.91 8.94
N LEU A 11 22.76 0.39 8.78
CA LEU A 11 21.77 0.92 7.83
C LEU A 11 22.18 0.64 6.38
N VAL A 12 23.44 0.87 6.03
CA VAL A 12 23.95 0.58 4.67
C VAL A 12 23.87 -0.93 4.39
N PHE A 13 24.26 -1.76 5.34
CA PHE A 13 24.13 -3.22 5.23
C PHE A 13 22.67 -3.66 5.06
N MET A 14 21.76 -3.09 5.83
CA MET A 14 20.31 -3.37 5.73
C MET A 14 19.79 -3.04 4.34
N ILE A 15 20.10 -1.84 3.81
CA ILE A 15 19.66 -1.42 2.48
C ILE A 15 20.25 -2.34 1.41
N TRP A 16 21.55 -2.64 1.50
CA TRP A 16 22.19 -3.56 0.56
C TRP A 16 21.57 -4.96 0.59
N ALA A 17 21.32 -5.51 1.78
CA ALA A 17 20.73 -6.83 1.94
C ALA A 17 19.27 -6.88 1.43
N LEU A 18 18.48 -5.80 1.59
CA LEU A 18 17.13 -5.69 1.04
C LEU A 18 17.15 -5.63 -0.50
N ILE A 19 18.11 -4.90 -1.08
CA ILE A 19 18.26 -4.83 -2.56
C ILE A 19 18.72 -6.17 -3.13
N ALA A 20 19.58 -6.90 -2.41
CA ALA A 20 20.05 -8.21 -2.84
C ALA A 20 18.97 -9.30 -2.88
N ASP A 21 17.83 -9.07 -2.22
CA ASP A 21 16.60 -9.92 -2.19
C ASP A 21 16.85 -11.42 -1.95
N ARG A 22 17.92 -11.73 -1.19
CA ARG A 22 18.28 -13.13 -0.89
C ARG A 22 17.64 -13.66 0.40
N LEU A 23 17.22 -12.79 1.28
CA LEU A 23 16.64 -13.11 2.59
C LEU A 23 15.32 -12.38 2.76
N LYS A 24 14.41 -12.97 3.55
CA LYS A 24 13.15 -12.32 3.89
C LYS A 24 13.41 -10.99 4.62
N PRO A 25 12.72 -9.88 4.26
CA PRO A 25 12.94 -8.57 4.86
C PRO A 25 12.91 -8.57 6.39
N GLY A 26 12.01 -9.35 7.00
CA GLY A 26 11.90 -9.47 8.45
C GLY A 26 13.16 -10.04 9.11
N LEU A 27 13.87 -10.99 8.45
CA LEU A 27 15.14 -11.55 8.96
C LEU A 27 16.27 -10.51 8.89
N ILE A 28 16.30 -9.71 7.81
CA ILE A 28 17.30 -8.65 7.64
C ILE A 28 17.15 -7.59 8.73
N LEU A 29 15.91 -7.11 8.94
CA LEU A 29 15.60 -6.12 9.97
C LEU A 29 15.91 -6.66 11.37
N PHE A 30 15.50 -7.89 11.68
CA PHE A 30 15.78 -8.54 12.95
C PHE A 30 17.29 -8.69 13.20
N SER A 31 18.06 -9.10 12.17
CA SER A 31 19.51 -9.21 12.27
C SER A 31 20.17 -7.87 12.58
N CYS A 32 19.71 -6.77 11.99
CA CYS A 32 20.21 -5.43 12.29
C CYS A 32 19.94 -5.03 13.75
N VAL A 33 18.75 -5.32 14.27
CA VAL A 33 18.40 -5.06 15.68
C VAL A 33 19.31 -5.88 16.61
N VAL A 34 19.51 -7.16 16.32
CA VAL A 34 20.41 -8.04 17.10
C VAL A 34 21.84 -7.52 17.07
N MET A 35 22.36 -7.08 15.92
CA MET A 35 23.70 -6.48 15.82
C MET A 35 23.83 -5.23 16.69
N MET A 36 22.82 -4.36 16.72
CA MET A 36 22.82 -3.15 17.55
C MET A 36 22.73 -3.48 19.04
N LEU A 37 21.97 -4.51 19.43
CA LEU A 37 21.90 -5.02 20.80
C LEU A 37 23.26 -5.60 21.24
N CYS A 38 23.89 -6.45 20.41
CA CYS A 38 25.22 -7.04 20.71
C CYS A 38 26.33 -5.99 20.80
N ALA A 39 26.22 -4.91 20.03
CA ALA A 39 27.15 -3.78 20.09
C ALA A 39 26.91 -2.87 21.31
N GLY A 40 25.88 -3.13 22.13
CA GLY A 40 25.54 -2.33 23.31
C GLY A 40 25.03 -0.92 22.97
N ILE A 41 24.60 -0.69 21.74
CA ILE A 41 24.05 0.59 21.27
C ILE A 41 22.58 0.70 21.64
N LEU A 42 21.82 -0.40 21.53
CA LEU A 42 20.43 -0.52 21.91
C LEU A 42 20.31 -1.33 23.21
N GLN A 43 19.49 -0.87 24.12
CA GLN A 43 19.12 -1.65 25.30
C GLN A 43 17.94 -2.61 24.98
N PRO A 44 17.86 -3.78 25.63
CA PRO A 44 16.73 -4.69 25.44
C PRO A 44 15.37 -4.04 25.68
N LYS A 45 15.30 -3.10 26.63
CA LYS A 45 14.09 -2.34 26.94
C LYS A 45 13.67 -1.46 25.76
N GLU A 46 14.58 -0.70 25.19
CA GLU A 46 14.34 0.18 24.03
C GLU A 46 13.88 -0.64 22.79
N CYS A 47 14.46 -1.82 22.60
CA CYS A 47 14.04 -2.72 21.55
C CYS A 47 12.59 -3.18 21.72
N LEU A 48 12.17 -3.48 22.95
CA LEU A 48 10.81 -3.91 23.26
C LEU A 48 9.79 -2.76 23.23
N GLU A 49 10.20 -1.54 23.56
CA GLU A 49 9.36 -0.35 23.49
C GLU A 49 8.83 -0.10 22.07
N GLY A 50 9.62 -0.40 21.03
CA GLY A 50 9.16 -0.33 19.63
C GLY A 50 7.96 -1.23 19.34
N PHE A 51 7.84 -2.39 19.98
CA PHE A 51 6.68 -3.28 19.86
C PHE A 51 5.44 -2.79 20.63
N SER A 52 5.64 -1.93 21.62
CA SER A 52 4.57 -1.34 22.45
C SER A 52 4.08 0.01 21.90
N ASN A 53 4.66 0.49 20.79
CA ASN A 53 4.24 1.72 20.15
C ASN A 53 2.78 1.63 19.69
N LYS A 54 1.95 2.63 20.05
CA LYS A 54 0.52 2.66 19.73
C LYS A 54 0.26 2.55 18.24
N GLY A 55 1.08 3.21 17.40
CA GLY A 55 0.98 3.13 15.95
C GLY A 55 1.19 1.70 15.44
N MET A 56 2.22 1.00 15.94
CA MET A 56 2.51 -0.39 15.56
C MET A 56 1.40 -1.35 15.96
N ILE A 57 0.85 -1.21 17.18
CA ILE A 57 -0.29 -2.02 17.64
C ILE A 57 -1.51 -1.74 16.77
N THR A 58 -1.78 -0.48 16.45
CA THR A 58 -2.89 -0.10 15.56
C THR A 58 -2.73 -0.70 14.17
N VAL A 59 -1.52 -0.68 13.60
CA VAL A 59 -1.23 -1.34 12.31
C VAL A 59 -1.55 -2.84 12.39
N ALA A 60 -1.08 -3.53 13.44
CA ALA A 60 -1.33 -4.96 13.62
C ALA A 60 -2.82 -5.28 13.69
N LEU A 61 -3.59 -4.50 14.46
CA LEU A 61 -5.04 -4.66 14.58
C LEU A 61 -5.76 -4.36 13.26
N LEU A 62 -5.35 -3.34 12.53
CA LEU A 62 -5.90 -3.02 11.21
C LEU A 62 -5.64 -4.12 10.18
N PHE A 63 -4.50 -4.80 10.23
CA PHE A 63 -4.27 -5.97 9.39
C PHE A 63 -5.26 -7.09 9.69
N LEU A 64 -5.57 -7.35 10.96
CA LEU A 64 -6.58 -8.35 11.36
C LEU A 64 -7.98 -7.97 10.85
N VAL A 65 -8.37 -6.71 11.02
CA VAL A 65 -9.66 -6.19 10.52
C VAL A 65 -9.72 -6.29 8.99
N SER A 66 -8.66 -5.87 8.30
CA SER A 66 -8.58 -5.94 6.83
C SER A 66 -8.69 -7.37 6.31
N GLU A 67 -8.08 -8.35 7.01
CA GLU A 67 -8.23 -9.76 6.68
C GLU A 67 -9.66 -10.26 6.89
N GLY A 68 -10.34 -9.82 7.95
CA GLY A 68 -11.76 -10.10 8.16
C GLY A 68 -12.65 -9.56 7.03
N VAL A 69 -12.42 -8.30 6.61
CA VAL A 69 -13.13 -7.69 5.49
C VAL A 69 -12.84 -8.44 4.17
N ARG A 70 -11.58 -8.84 3.94
CA ARG A 70 -11.20 -9.64 2.78
C ARG A 70 -11.96 -10.97 2.72
N ARG A 71 -12.02 -11.69 3.85
CA ARG A 71 -12.72 -12.99 3.93
C ARG A 71 -14.24 -12.89 3.79
N SER A 72 -14.84 -11.74 4.10
CA SER A 72 -16.29 -11.55 3.96
C SER A 72 -16.77 -11.51 2.50
N GLY A 73 -15.89 -11.32 1.52
CA GLY A 73 -16.22 -11.20 0.10
C GLY A 73 -16.97 -9.91 -0.27
N ILE A 74 -17.15 -8.96 0.67
CA ILE A 74 -17.85 -7.70 0.43
C ILE A 74 -17.12 -6.87 -0.63
N LEU A 75 -15.79 -6.80 -0.56
CA LEU A 75 -14.98 -6.03 -1.51
C LEU A 75 -15.12 -6.57 -2.94
N GLU A 76 -15.15 -7.90 -3.08
CA GLU A 76 -15.37 -8.54 -4.37
C GLU A 76 -16.75 -8.20 -4.96
N ARG A 77 -17.79 -8.22 -4.14
CA ARG A 77 -19.14 -7.83 -4.57
C ARG A 77 -19.21 -6.37 -5.01
N ILE A 78 -18.58 -5.47 -4.28
CA ILE A 78 -18.52 -4.04 -4.63
C ILE A 78 -17.89 -3.86 -6.00
N ILE A 79 -16.70 -4.44 -6.25
CA ILE A 79 -16.01 -4.25 -7.52
C ILE A 79 -16.77 -4.88 -8.69
N LEU A 80 -17.36 -6.07 -8.51
CA LEU A 80 -18.14 -6.74 -9.56
C LEU A 80 -19.38 -5.94 -9.96
N THR A 81 -20.00 -5.24 -9.01
CA THR A 81 -21.16 -4.36 -9.30
C THR A 81 -20.75 -3.12 -10.09
N LEU A 82 -19.52 -2.63 -9.91
CA LEU A 82 -19.02 -1.45 -10.60
C LEU A 82 -18.50 -1.74 -12.01
N LEU A 83 -18.08 -2.98 -12.26
CA LEU A 83 -17.51 -3.39 -13.54
C LEU A 83 -18.60 -3.42 -14.63
N PRO A 84 -18.43 -2.67 -15.75
CA PRO A 84 -19.38 -2.69 -16.85
C PRO A 84 -19.48 -4.07 -17.51
N HIS A 85 -20.70 -4.51 -17.81
CA HIS A 85 -20.97 -5.81 -18.44
C HIS A 85 -20.88 -5.78 -19.97
N LYS A 86 -20.84 -4.60 -20.60
CA LYS A 86 -20.83 -4.40 -22.06
C LYS A 86 -19.64 -3.56 -22.47
N HIS A 87 -19.47 -3.41 -23.81
CA HIS A 87 -18.44 -2.56 -24.41
C HIS A 87 -18.31 -1.21 -23.70
N THR A 88 -17.16 -0.94 -23.13
CA THR A 88 -16.84 0.30 -22.43
C THR A 88 -15.46 0.80 -22.87
N THR A 89 -15.22 2.08 -22.69
CA THR A 89 -13.90 2.67 -22.91
C THR A 89 -13.07 2.60 -21.62
N VAL A 90 -11.74 2.52 -21.75
CA VAL A 90 -10.82 2.52 -20.60
C VAL A 90 -11.09 3.69 -19.65
N THR A 91 -11.27 4.89 -20.21
CA THR A 91 -11.55 6.10 -19.43
C THR A 91 -12.85 6.00 -18.62
N ARG A 92 -13.93 5.50 -19.22
CA ARG A 92 -15.21 5.34 -18.50
C ARG A 92 -15.15 4.29 -17.39
N ALA A 93 -14.43 3.20 -17.63
CA ALA A 93 -14.22 2.17 -16.62
C ALA A 93 -13.37 2.71 -15.46
N ASN A 94 -12.24 3.37 -15.76
CA ASN A 94 -11.38 3.99 -14.75
C ASN A 94 -12.11 5.08 -13.97
N ALA A 95 -12.96 5.90 -14.61
CA ALA A 95 -13.73 6.93 -13.92
C ALA A 95 -14.70 6.39 -12.85
N LYS A 96 -15.15 5.14 -12.97
CA LYS A 96 -15.97 4.46 -11.95
C LYS A 96 -15.13 3.70 -10.92
N LEU A 97 -14.10 2.99 -11.40
CA LEU A 97 -13.30 2.11 -10.58
C LEU A 97 -12.36 2.87 -9.64
N LEU A 98 -11.57 3.82 -10.18
CA LEU A 98 -10.50 4.44 -9.42
C LEU A 98 -10.97 5.27 -8.22
N PRO A 99 -12.05 6.10 -8.31
CA PRO A 99 -12.55 6.81 -7.12
C PRO A 99 -13.08 5.87 -6.04
N THR A 100 -13.75 4.78 -6.42
CA THR A 100 -14.23 3.79 -5.45
C THR A 100 -13.08 3.07 -4.77
N ILE A 101 -12.06 2.70 -5.54
CA ILE A 101 -10.85 2.06 -5.01
C ILE A 101 -10.12 2.98 -4.04
N ALA A 102 -9.95 4.26 -4.40
CA ALA A 102 -9.34 5.26 -3.54
C ALA A 102 -10.15 5.46 -2.24
N ALA A 103 -11.48 5.54 -2.34
CA ALA A 103 -12.35 5.66 -1.16
C ALA A 103 -12.24 4.44 -0.23
N LEU A 104 -12.19 3.23 -0.77
CA LEU A 104 -11.98 2.01 0.03
C LEU A 104 -10.59 1.97 0.65
N SER A 105 -9.56 2.37 -0.09
CA SER A 105 -8.18 2.39 0.39
C SER A 105 -7.92 3.48 1.44
N ALA A 106 -8.75 4.50 1.52
CA ALA A 106 -8.69 5.48 2.61
C ALA A 106 -8.98 4.85 3.98
N PHE A 107 -9.73 3.74 4.03
CA PHE A 107 -10.10 3.05 5.28
C PHE A 107 -9.50 1.64 5.40
N LEU A 108 -9.02 1.08 4.30
CA LEU A 108 -8.38 -0.23 4.23
C LEU A 108 -6.94 -0.04 3.77
N ASN A 109 -6.01 -0.81 4.34
CA ASN A 109 -4.62 -0.76 3.90
C ASN A 109 -4.51 -1.08 2.40
N ASN A 110 -3.58 -0.42 1.70
CA ASN A 110 -3.39 -0.52 0.25
C ASN A 110 -3.21 -1.98 -0.22
N THR A 111 -2.42 -2.77 0.49
CA THR A 111 -2.06 -4.13 0.07
C THR A 111 -3.27 -5.05 -0.07
N PRO A 112 -4.17 -5.20 0.91
CA PRO A 112 -5.39 -6.00 0.76
C PRO A 112 -6.25 -5.57 -0.43
N VAL A 113 -6.40 -4.26 -0.65
CA VAL A 113 -7.21 -3.71 -1.75
C VAL A 113 -6.63 -4.13 -3.10
N VAL A 114 -5.32 -3.96 -3.32
CA VAL A 114 -4.67 -4.36 -4.57
C VAL A 114 -4.74 -5.87 -4.78
N VAL A 115 -4.44 -6.67 -3.75
CA VAL A 115 -4.43 -8.15 -3.86
C VAL A 115 -5.81 -8.71 -4.24
N ILE A 116 -6.89 -8.10 -3.75
CA ILE A 116 -8.25 -8.54 -4.08
C ILE A 116 -8.67 -8.05 -5.46
N PHE A 117 -8.43 -6.79 -5.78
CA PHE A 117 -8.99 -6.18 -6.98
C PHE A 117 -8.18 -6.47 -8.25
N ALA A 118 -6.87 -6.65 -8.15
CA ALA A 118 -6.02 -6.90 -9.31
C ALA A 118 -6.44 -8.14 -10.12
N PRO A 119 -6.66 -9.33 -9.52
CA PRO A 119 -7.10 -10.51 -10.27
C PRO A 119 -8.51 -10.34 -10.86
N ILE A 120 -9.43 -9.70 -10.15
CA ILE A 120 -10.80 -9.48 -10.61
C ILE A 120 -10.80 -8.57 -11.82
N ILE A 121 -10.08 -7.44 -11.74
CA ILE A 121 -9.97 -6.47 -12.83
C ILE A 121 -9.23 -7.07 -14.03
N LYS A 122 -8.16 -7.84 -13.80
CA LYS A 122 -7.44 -8.55 -14.86
C LYS A 122 -8.36 -9.50 -15.62
N ASN A 123 -9.11 -10.33 -14.91
CA ASN A 123 -10.05 -11.27 -15.52
C ASN A 123 -11.19 -10.56 -16.25
N TRP A 124 -11.71 -9.48 -15.69
CA TRP A 124 -12.73 -8.67 -16.35
C TRP A 124 -12.21 -8.00 -17.63
N ALA A 125 -11.04 -7.36 -17.57
CA ALA A 125 -10.43 -6.70 -18.72
C ALA A 125 -10.23 -7.65 -19.90
N ARG A 126 -9.78 -8.89 -19.63
CA ARG A 126 -9.68 -9.96 -20.63
C ARG A 126 -11.04 -10.29 -21.25
N LYS A 127 -12.11 -10.42 -20.45
CA LYS A 127 -13.46 -10.75 -20.94
C LYS A 127 -14.05 -9.67 -21.86
N VAL A 128 -13.73 -8.41 -21.63
CA VAL A 128 -14.19 -7.28 -22.46
C VAL A 128 -13.23 -6.89 -23.57
N GLY A 129 -12.11 -7.62 -23.73
CA GLY A 129 -11.11 -7.40 -24.79
C GLY A 129 -10.27 -6.14 -24.61
N LEU A 130 -10.08 -5.68 -23.37
CA LEU A 130 -9.25 -4.52 -23.01
C LEU A 130 -7.92 -4.95 -22.40
N SER A 131 -6.86 -4.17 -22.65
CA SER A 131 -5.56 -4.41 -22.03
C SER A 131 -5.63 -4.18 -20.53
N HIS A 132 -5.26 -5.20 -19.74
CA HIS A 132 -5.29 -5.17 -18.28
C HIS A 132 -4.28 -4.17 -17.68
N THR A 133 -3.17 -3.87 -18.36
CA THR A 133 -2.17 -2.88 -17.93
C THR A 133 -2.77 -1.49 -17.75
N LYS A 134 -3.75 -1.12 -18.58
CA LYS A 134 -4.47 0.16 -18.51
C LYS A 134 -5.37 0.29 -17.27
N PHE A 135 -5.49 -0.77 -16.48
CA PHE A 135 -6.28 -0.80 -15.24
C PHE A 135 -5.43 -1.10 -14.00
N LEU A 136 -4.47 -2.05 -14.10
CA LEU A 136 -3.71 -2.51 -12.94
C LEU A 136 -2.73 -1.45 -12.41
N ILE A 137 -2.07 -0.70 -13.29
CA ILE A 137 -1.19 0.39 -12.89
C ILE A 137 -2.00 1.53 -12.25
N PRO A 138 -3.07 2.06 -12.88
CA PRO A 138 -3.95 3.03 -12.22
C PRO A 138 -4.58 2.54 -10.92
N LEU A 139 -4.93 1.25 -10.80
CA LEU A 139 -5.39 0.65 -9.55
C LEU A 139 -4.39 0.86 -8.42
N SER A 140 -3.11 0.52 -8.67
CA SER A 140 -2.06 0.66 -7.65
C SER A 140 -1.89 2.13 -7.21
N TYR A 141 -1.87 3.06 -8.15
CA TYR A 141 -1.78 4.49 -7.81
C TYR A 141 -3.03 5.01 -7.10
N ALA A 142 -4.23 4.57 -7.49
CA ALA A 142 -5.47 4.97 -6.82
C ALA A 142 -5.52 4.50 -5.36
N THR A 143 -5.00 3.32 -5.05
CA THR A 143 -4.91 2.86 -3.66
C THR A 143 -3.95 3.72 -2.84
N VAL A 144 -2.80 4.11 -3.39
CA VAL A 144 -1.85 5.01 -2.71
C VAL A 144 -2.48 6.38 -2.48
N LEU A 145 -3.13 6.95 -3.51
CA LEU A 145 -3.82 8.24 -3.42
C LEU A 145 -4.96 8.21 -2.38
N GLY A 146 -5.69 7.11 -2.27
CA GLY A 146 -6.68 6.91 -1.21
C GLY A 146 -6.04 6.81 0.17
N GLY A 147 -4.95 6.05 0.26
CA GLY A 147 -4.23 5.80 1.52
C GLY A 147 -3.68 7.05 2.20
N ILE A 148 -3.38 8.11 1.46
CA ILE A 148 -2.91 9.40 2.02
C ILE A 148 -4.05 10.29 2.53
N CYS A 149 -5.32 9.92 2.31
CA CYS A 149 -6.46 10.75 2.72
C CYS A 149 -6.82 10.62 4.20
N THR A 150 -6.43 9.53 4.86
CA THR A 150 -6.73 9.28 6.27
C THR A 150 -5.52 8.73 7.01
N LEU A 151 -5.53 8.83 8.32
CA LEU A 151 -4.48 8.30 9.18
C LEU A 151 -4.34 6.77 9.05
N ILE A 152 -5.46 6.05 8.90
CA ILE A 152 -5.49 4.59 8.84
C ILE A 152 -5.33 4.01 7.43
N GLY A 153 -5.36 4.84 6.39
CA GLY A 153 -5.32 4.40 5.00
C GLY A 153 -4.00 3.73 4.59
N THR A 154 -2.90 4.07 5.27
CA THR A 154 -1.61 3.38 5.09
C THR A 154 -0.86 3.24 6.40
N SER A 155 -0.11 2.14 6.55
CA SER A 155 0.69 1.87 7.75
C SER A 155 1.75 2.93 8.02
N THR A 156 2.30 3.55 6.99
CA THR A 156 3.32 4.61 7.13
C THR A 156 2.78 5.79 7.93
N ASN A 157 1.53 6.21 7.70
CA ASN A 157 0.91 7.31 8.43
C ASN A 157 0.83 7.01 9.93
N LEU A 158 0.43 5.79 10.28
CA LEU A 158 0.31 5.34 11.67
C LEU A 158 1.66 5.24 12.38
N VAL A 159 2.71 4.79 11.68
CA VAL A 159 4.06 4.75 12.23
C VAL A 159 4.56 6.16 12.52
N VAL A 160 4.37 7.09 11.58
CA VAL A 160 4.77 8.50 11.76
C VAL A 160 3.98 9.13 12.92
N ASP A 161 2.67 8.88 13.00
CA ASP A 161 1.85 9.36 14.10
C ASP A 161 2.31 8.82 15.47
N GLY A 162 2.65 7.52 15.52
CA GLY A 162 3.22 6.91 16.72
C GLY A 162 4.51 7.59 17.17
N LEU A 163 5.42 7.91 16.25
CA LEU A 163 6.66 8.63 16.54
C LEU A 163 6.42 10.08 17.00
N ILE A 164 5.43 10.76 16.42
CA ILE A 164 5.01 12.10 16.87
C ILE A 164 4.55 12.05 18.33
N GLN A 165 3.71 11.06 18.70
CA GLN A 165 3.23 10.89 20.06
C GLN A 165 4.36 10.55 21.03
N GLU A 166 5.33 9.70 20.65
CA GLU A 166 6.52 9.39 21.46
C GLU A 166 7.41 10.64 21.68
N SER A 167 7.43 11.58 20.73
CA SER A 167 8.16 12.84 20.89
C SER A 167 7.48 13.84 21.88
N GLY A 168 6.38 13.44 22.53
CA GLY A 168 5.61 14.26 23.46
C GLY A 168 4.66 15.25 22.80
N ARG A 169 4.41 15.13 21.49
CA ARG A 169 3.44 15.95 20.75
C ARG A 169 2.09 15.25 20.69
N GLU A 170 1.05 16.05 20.47
CA GLU A 170 -0.28 15.48 20.17
C GLU A 170 -0.24 14.71 18.85
N GLY A 171 -0.86 13.52 18.81
CA GLY A 171 -0.99 12.74 17.59
C GLY A 171 -1.94 13.38 16.59
N MET A 172 -1.85 12.95 15.35
CA MET A 172 -2.70 13.43 14.26
C MET A 172 -4.12 12.92 14.40
N SER A 173 -5.11 13.76 14.08
CA SER A 173 -6.50 13.31 13.95
C SER A 173 -6.68 12.44 12.70
N MET A 174 -7.73 11.58 12.68
CA MET A 174 -7.98 10.63 11.59
C MET A 174 -8.02 11.26 10.20
N PHE A 175 -8.54 12.48 10.06
CA PHE A 175 -8.70 13.19 8.79
C PHE A 175 -7.73 14.36 8.61
N GLU A 176 -6.77 14.53 9.47
CA GLU A 176 -5.83 15.65 9.40
C GLU A 176 -5.01 15.62 8.12
N LEU A 177 -4.51 14.45 7.75
CA LEU A 177 -3.82 14.22 6.49
C LEU A 177 -4.73 14.49 5.28
N GLY A 178 -6.04 14.29 5.44
CA GLY A 178 -7.04 14.54 4.40
C GLY A 178 -7.11 15.98 3.93
N LYS A 179 -6.71 16.97 4.75
CA LYS A 179 -6.68 18.38 4.34
C LYS A 179 -5.82 18.60 3.09
N VAL A 180 -4.73 17.88 2.95
CA VAL A 180 -3.85 17.91 1.78
C VAL A 180 -4.08 16.68 0.89
N GLY A 181 -4.27 15.52 1.49
CA GLY A 181 -4.42 14.23 0.81
C GLY A 181 -5.60 14.20 -0.17
N ILE A 182 -6.75 14.79 0.19
CA ILE A 182 -7.93 14.82 -0.70
C ILE A 182 -7.65 15.64 -1.96
N ILE A 183 -6.96 16.78 -1.84
CA ILE A 183 -6.61 17.61 -3.00
C ILE A 183 -5.69 16.83 -3.94
N ILE A 184 -4.65 16.19 -3.40
CA ILE A 184 -3.71 15.36 -4.17
C ILE A 184 -4.46 14.17 -4.80
N CYS A 185 -5.36 13.54 -4.05
CA CYS A 185 -6.16 12.41 -4.52
C CYS A 185 -7.05 12.81 -5.71
N ILE A 186 -7.77 13.93 -5.63
CA ILE A 186 -8.64 14.40 -6.72
C ILE A 186 -7.80 14.70 -7.98
N VAL A 187 -6.72 15.44 -7.85
CA VAL A 187 -5.84 15.77 -8.98
C VAL A 187 -5.19 14.52 -9.57
N GLY A 188 -4.69 13.63 -8.72
CA GLY A 188 -4.07 12.37 -9.14
C GLY A 188 -5.08 11.44 -9.83
N LEU A 189 -6.29 11.30 -9.29
CA LEU A 189 -7.35 10.50 -9.91
C LEU A 189 -7.78 11.08 -11.25
N ALA A 190 -7.95 12.40 -11.36
CA ALA A 190 -8.23 13.05 -12.63
C ALA A 190 -7.13 12.77 -13.66
N TYR A 191 -5.87 12.92 -13.26
CA TYR A 191 -4.75 12.57 -14.12
C TYR A 191 -4.80 11.10 -14.58
N LEU A 192 -4.98 10.15 -13.67
CA LEU A 192 -5.05 8.73 -13.99
C LEU A 192 -6.22 8.41 -14.92
N ILE A 193 -7.39 9.00 -14.72
CA ILE A 193 -8.58 8.76 -15.54
C ILE A 193 -8.37 9.24 -16.99
N PHE A 194 -7.81 10.43 -17.18
CA PHE A 194 -7.69 11.04 -18.48
C PHE A 194 -6.42 10.60 -19.23
N TYR A 195 -5.29 10.48 -18.54
CA TYR A 195 -3.99 10.28 -19.18
C TYR A 195 -3.50 8.83 -19.21
N SER A 196 -3.97 7.94 -18.31
CA SER A 196 -3.52 6.55 -18.28
C SER A 196 -3.78 5.81 -19.60
N HIS A 197 -4.85 6.16 -20.30
CA HIS A 197 -5.19 5.56 -21.58
C HIS A 197 -4.11 5.81 -22.65
N TYR A 198 -3.49 7.00 -22.64
CA TYR A 198 -2.47 7.39 -23.62
C TYR A 198 -1.07 6.91 -23.23
N LEU A 199 -0.75 6.95 -21.94
CA LEU A 199 0.59 6.68 -21.44
C LEU A 199 0.91 5.19 -21.30
N LEU A 200 -0.10 4.35 -21.06
CA LEU A 200 0.11 2.93 -20.80
C LEU A 200 0.05 2.10 -22.09
N PRO A 201 1.03 1.22 -22.31
CA PRO A 201 1.09 0.38 -23.51
C PRO A 201 -0.05 -0.64 -23.52
N GLU A 202 -0.46 -1.04 -24.72
CA GLU A 202 -1.35 -2.16 -24.94
C GLU A 202 -0.54 -3.46 -24.90
N THR A 203 -0.56 -4.16 -23.80
CA THR A 203 -0.01 -5.51 -23.74
C THR A 203 -1.06 -6.46 -24.30
N ARG A 204 -0.87 -6.93 -25.53
CA ARG A 204 -1.59 -8.10 -26.04
C ARG A 204 -0.90 -9.33 -25.44
N GLU A 205 -1.58 -10.04 -24.54
CA GLU A 205 -1.12 -11.38 -24.15
C GLU A 205 -1.19 -12.25 -25.41
N THR A 206 -0.05 -12.70 -25.88
CA THR A 206 0.03 -13.82 -26.82
C THR A 206 -0.55 -15.05 -26.13
N GLU A 207 -1.38 -15.83 -26.83
CA GLU A 207 -2.11 -17.02 -26.33
C GLU A 207 -1.22 -18.13 -25.72
N THR A 208 0.06 -17.90 -25.58
CA THR A 208 1.05 -18.86 -25.06
C THR A 208 1.02 -19.03 -23.55
N ASP A 209 0.38 -18.12 -22.79
CA ASP A 209 0.38 -18.15 -21.31
C ASP A 209 -0.87 -18.83 -20.70
N SER A 210 -1.71 -19.46 -21.54
CA SER A 210 -2.90 -20.19 -21.10
C SER A 210 -2.67 -21.69 -20.90
N ARG A 211 -1.41 -22.16 -21.00
CA ARG A 211 -1.03 -23.58 -20.83
C ARG A 211 0.11 -23.74 -19.81
N GLY A 212 -0.10 -23.24 -18.59
CA GLY A 212 0.76 -23.51 -17.45
C GLY A 212 -0.08 -23.80 -16.21
#